data_82a7e96908eb104c4958d7b63df41ed2
#
_entry.id   82a7e96908eb104c4958d7b63df41ed2
#
_cell.length_a   1.000
_cell.length_b   1.000
_cell.length_c   1.000
_cell.angle_alpha   90.00
_cell.angle_beta   90.00
_cell.angle_gamma   90.00
#
_symmetry.space_group_name_H-M   'P 1'
#
loop_
_entity.id
_entity.type
_entity.pdbx_description
1 polymer ?
#
loop_
_entity_poly.entity_id
_entity_poly.type
_entity_poly.pdbx_seq_one_letter_code
_entity_poly.pdbx_strand_id
1 'polypeptide(L)'
;MKGYVCLFLLLVGTALLAESNGTPGEAAVLRVQQQWLEASQKGNDEALRQIIDDSFVGSTPDNHIINKQSLFPPSGSESMFTGTHFASLEARVMGNTAVVFGSMTTTGDPTVLRCAMVYTNRAGAWKIIAAQLVPVSETKDVRGQ
;
A
#
# COMPACT_ATOMS: atom_id res chain seq x y z
N MET A 1 28.13 8.82 -59.60
CA MET A 1 27.07 9.13 -58.63
C MET A 1 27.22 8.22 -57.43
N LYS A 2 27.64 8.76 -56.28
CA LYS A 2 27.94 8.00 -55.07
C LYS A 2 26.73 8.13 -54.14
N GLY A 3 25.97 7.04 -53.95
CA GLY A 3 24.85 6.97 -53.01
C GLY A 3 25.36 6.65 -51.60
N TYR A 4 25.15 7.56 -50.67
CA TYR A 4 25.41 7.31 -49.25
C TYR A 4 24.16 6.65 -48.61
N VAL A 5 24.31 5.39 -48.18
CA VAL A 5 23.33 4.69 -47.38
C VAL A 5 23.57 5.10 -45.94
N CYS A 6 22.66 5.91 -45.37
CA CYS A 6 22.63 6.21 -43.94
C CYS A 6 22.03 5.02 -43.19
N LEU A 7 22.88 4.29 -42.48
CA LEU A 7 22.50 3.23 -41.56
C LEU A 7 22.04 3.86 -40.27
N PHE A 8 20.74 3.95 -40.05
CA PHE A 8 20.14 4.35 -38.76
C PHE A 8 20.26 3.19 -37.77
N LEU A 9 21.20 3.29 -36.84
CA LEU A 9 21.28 2.40 -35.68
C LEU A 9 20.19 2.80 -34.68
N LEU A 10 19.11 2.03 -34.63
CA LEU A 10 18.09 2.10 -33.56
C LEU A 10 18.71 1.51 -32.31
N LEU A 11 19.12 2.37 -31.36
CA LEU A 11 19.41 2.01 -30.01
C LEU A 11 18.08 1.70 -29.30
N VAL A 12 17.74 0.42 -29.23
CA VAL A 12 16.66 -0.06 -28.35
C VAL A 12 17.21 0.00 -26.94
N GLY A 13 16.84 1.06 -26.22
CA GLY A 13 17.08 1.17 -24.80
C GLY A 13 16.24 0.13 -24.06
N THR A 14 16.83 -0.96 -23.62
CA THR A 14 16.22 -1.88 -22.67
C THR A 14 16.13 -1.17 -21.32
N ALA A 15 14.92 -0.66 -21.00
CA ALA A 15 14.61 -0.27 -19.65
C ALA A 15 14.70 -1.54 -18.76
N LEU A 16 15.70 -1.60 -17.89
CA LEU A 16 15.74 -2.57 -16.80
C LEU A 16 14.55 -2.26 -15.88
N LEU A 17 13.45 -2.97 -16.10
CA LEU A 17 12.41 -3.09 -15.10
C LEU A 17 13.04 -3.90 -13.97
N ALA A 18 13.22 -3.27 -12.80
CA ALA A 18 13.57 -3.99 -11.59
C ALA A 18 12.52 -5.08 -11.39
N GLU A 19 12.94 -6.34 -11.56
CA GLU A 19 12.09 -7.50 -11.27
C GLU A 19 11.73 -7.45 -9.78
N SER A 20 10.47 -7.14 -9.50
CA SER A 20 9.91 -7.43 -8.19
C SER A 20 9.86 -8.95 -8.07
N ASN A 21 10.58 -9.53 -7.10
CA ASN A 21 10.64 -10.97 -6.84
C ASN A 21 9.30 -11.59 -6.39
N GLY A 22 8.16 -10.93 -6.65
CA GLY A 22 6.82 -11.35 -6.29
C GLY A 22 6.05 -11.99 -7.45
N THR A 23 5.08 -12.82 -7.13
CA THR A 23 4.14 -13.36 -8.12
C THR A 23 3.28 -12.24 -8.73
N PRO A 24 2.68 -12.44 -9.94
CA PRO A 24 1.75 -11.47 -10.52
C PRO A 24 0.60 -11.08 -9.59
N GLY A 25 0.13 -12.02 -8.75
CA GLY A 25 -0.89 -11.77 -7.73
C GLY A 25 -0.40 -10.83 -6.63
N GLU A 26 0.80 -11.05 -6.11
CA GLU A 26 1.41 -10.18 -5.10
C GLU A 26 1.63 -8.76 -5.65
N ALA A 27 2.12 -8.64 -6.88
CA ALA A 27 2.27 -7.35 -7.52
C ALA A 27 0.92 -6.63 -7.72
N ALA A 28 -0.16 -7.37 -8.01
CA ALA A 28 -1.49 -6.80 -8.13
C ALA A 28 -2.01 -6.25 -6.79
N VAL A 29 -1.82 -6.99 -5.70
CA VAL A 29 -2.22 -6.57 -4.34
C VAL A 29 -1.42 -5.35 -3.90
N LEU A 30 -0.11 -5.33 -4.13
CA LEU A 30 0.74 -4.17 -3.78
C LEU A 30 0.34 -2.90 -4.55
N ARG A 31 -0.11 -3.03 -5.81
CA ARG A 31 -0.66 -1.88 -6.55
C ARG A 31 -1.94 -1.36 -5.91
N VAL A 32 -2.83 -2.23 -5.47
CA VAL A 32 -4.06 -1.81 -4.76
C VAL A 32 -3.72 -1.14 -3.43
N GLN A 33 -2.72 -1.64 -2.71
CA GLN A 33 -2.21 -1.01 -1.49
C GLN A 33 -1.70 0.42 -1.75
N GLN A 34 -0.95 0.62 -2.82
CA GLN A 34 -0.47 1.94 -3.22
C GLN A 34 -1.62 2.87 -3.63
N GLN A 35 -2.58 2.37 -4.40
CA GLN A 35 -3.78 3.13 -4.78
C GLN A 35 -4.61 3.56 -3.56
N TRP A 36 -4.72 2.70 -2.56
CA TRP A 36 -5.39 3.03 -1.30
C TRP A 36 -4.70 4.20 -0.59
N LEU A 37 -3.37 4.17 -0.46
CA LEU A 37 -2.63 5.25 0.19
C LEU A 37 -2.80 6.57 -0.59
N GLU A 38 -2.63 6.54 -1.91
CA GLU A 38 -2.78 7.73 -2.75
C GLU A 38 -4.19 8.32 -2.67
N ALA A 39 -5.22 7.46 -2.72
CA ALA A 39 -6.60 7.90 -2.58
C ALA A 39 -6.86 8.50 -1.19
N SER A 40 -6.32 7.90 -0.13
CA SER A 40 -6.42 8.40 1.24
C SER A 40 -5.76 9.77 1.40
N GLN A 41 -4.57 9.96 0.84
CA GLN A 41 -3.84 11.24 0.90
C GLN A 41 -4.55 12.36 0.13
N LYS A 42 -5.22 12.02 -0.97
CA LYS A 42 -5.94 12.98 -1.84
C LYS A 42 -7.37 13.24 -1.38
N GLY A 43 -7.86 12.53 -0.35
CA GLY A 43 -9.26 12.56 0.05
C GLY A 43 -10.21 12.09 -1.06
N ASN A 44 -9.77 11.13 -1.88
CA ASN A 44 -10.58 10.58 -2.95
C ASN A 44 -11.47 9.45 -2.42
N ASP A 45 -12.59 9.85 -1.81
CA ASP A 45 -13.56 8.94 -1.21
C ASP A 45 -14.15 7.92 -2.19
N GLU A 46 -14.34 8.31 -3.45
CA GLU A 46 -14.87 7.40 -4.47
C GLU A 46 -13.90 6.25 -4.73
N ALA A 47 -12.62 6.54 -4.93
CA ALA A 47 -11.60 5.53 -5.11
C ALA A 47 -11.47 4.63 -3.86
N LEU A 48 -11.52 5.20 -2.66
CA LEU A 48 -11.49 4.44 -1.42
C LEU A 48 -12.68 3.50 -1.29
N ARG A 49 -13.89 3.92 -1.65
CA ARG A 49 -15.10 3.07 -1.62
C ARG A 49 -14.98 1.86 -2.54
N GLN A 50 -14.24 1.98 -3.65
CA GLN A 50 -13.99 0.87 -4.57
C GLN A 50 -12.96 -0.14 -4.02
N ILE A 51 -11.97 0.35 -3.28
CA ILE A 51 -10.87 -0.47 -2.74
C ILE A 51 -11.26 -1.14 -1.43
N ILE A 52 -12.06 -0.48 -0.58
CA ILE A 52 -12.44 -0.99 0.74
C ILE A 52 -13.73 -1.80 0.61
N ASP A 53 -13.70 -3.04 1.05
CA ASP A 53 -14.88 -3.91 1.08
C ASP A 53 -15.91 -3.44 2.12
N ASP A 54 -17.20 -3.71 1.88
CA ASP A 54 -18.26 -3.32 2.82
C ASP A 54 -18.18 -4.04 4.16
N SER A 55 -17.55 -5.22 4.18
CA SER A 55 -17.30 -6.01 5.40
C SER A 55 -16.03 -5.58 6.15
N PHE A 56 -15.39 -4.49 5.76
CA PHE A 56 -14.13 -4.05 6.36
C PHE A 56 -14.21 -3.88 7.87
N VAL A 57 -13.21 -4.38 8.57
CA VAL A 57 -12.94 -4.14 9.98
C VAL A 57 -11.46 -3.82 10.19
N GLY A 58 -11.15 -2.87 11.03
CA GLY A 58 -9.77 -2.52 11.34
C GLY A 58 -9.59 -2.07 12.78
N SER A 59 -8.32 -1.86 13.15
CA SER A 59 -7.96 -1.21 14.39
C SER A 59 -6.95 -0.10 14.17
N THR A 60 -7.13 0.98 14.88
CA THR A 60 -6.23 2.14 14.92
C THR A 60 -5.07 1.89 15.89
N PRO A 61 -3.98 2.69 15.84
CA PRO A 61 -2.85 2.56 16.76
C PRO A 61 -3.22 2.72 18.24
N ASP A 62 -4.27 3.44 18.56
CA ASP A 62 -4.84 3.62 19.90
C ASP A 62 -5.88 2.56 20.28
N ASN A 63 -5.92 1.46 19.52
CA ASN A 63 -6.75 0.26 19.77
C ASN A 63 -8.26 0.47 19.63
N HIS A 64 -8.71 1.44 18.84
CA HIS A 64 -10.13 1.54 18.50
C HIS A 64 -10.45 0.63 17.30
N ILE A 65 -11.60 -0.06 17.39
CA ILE A 65 -12.14 -0.82 16.27
C ILE A 65 -12.88 0.12 15.33
N ILE A 66 -12.55 0.03 14.05
CA ILE A 66 -13.13 0.84 12.99
C ILE A 66 -13.76 -0.04 11.90
N ASN A 67 -14.76 0.50 11.24
CA ASN A 67 -15.41 -0.11 10.08
C ASN A 67 -15.21 0.78 8.83
N LYS A 68 -15.77 0.36 7.70
CA LYS A 68 -15.65 1.12 6.45
C LYS A 68 -16.08 2.59 6.59
N GLN A 69 -17.17 2.86 7.30
CA GLN A 69 -17.68 4.23 7.44
C GLN A 69 -16.75 5.13 8.24
N SER A 70 -16.04 4.57 9.22
CA SER A 70 -15.07 5.30 10.05
C SER A 70 -13.86 5.79 9.25
N LEU A 71 -13.61 5.22 8.07
CA LEU A 71 -12.49 5.62 7.20
C LEU A 71 -12.80 6.85 6.35
N PHE A 72 -14.06 7.31 6.35
CA PHE A 72 -14.50 8.49 5.59
C PHE A 72 -14.76 9.64 6.58
N PRO A 73 -13.79 10.55 6.77
CA PRO A 73 -13.97 11.69 7.66
C PRO A 73 -15.06 12.65 7.11
N PRO A 74 -15.63 13.51 7.95
CA PRO A 74 -16.52 14.56 7.49
C PRO A 74 -15.88 15.41 6.39
N SER A 75 -16.70 15.88 5.44
CA SER A 75 -16.22 16.70 4.32
C SER A 75 -15.39 17.89 4.81
N GLY A 76 -14.21 18.05 4.23
CA GLY A 76 -13.28 19.15 4.56
C GLY A 76 -12.28 18.83 5.68
N SER A 77 -12.31 17.64 6.25
CA SER A 77 -11.25 17.18 7.17
C SER A 77 -10.03 16.71 6.37
N GLU A 78 -8.86 16.97 6.92
CA GLU A 78 -7.61 16.47 6.36
C GLU A 78 -7.51 14.95 6.60
N SER A 79 -6.96 14.22 5.60
CA SER A 79 -6.74 12.79 5.74
C SER A 79 -5.70 12.51 6.84
N MET A 80 -5.97 11.54 7.69
CA MET A 80 -5.01 11.04 8.69
C MET A 80 -3.76 10.42 8.06
N PHE A 81 -3.77 10.20 6.75
CA PHE A 81 -2.64 9.64 5.99
C PHE A 81 -1.85 10.70 5.22
N THR A 82 -2.12 11.98 5.42
CA THR A 82 -1.34 13.06 4.81
C THR A 82 0.13 12.94 5.22
N GLY A 83 1.04 12.98 4.24
CA GLY A 83 2.47 12.81 4.47
C GLY A 83 2.92 11.41 4.87
N THR A 84 2.03 10.42 4.86
CA THR A 84 2.37 9.03 5.16
C THR A 84 2.98 8.33 3.96
N HIS A 85 4.00 7.50 4.21
CA HIS A 85 4.70 6.70 3.22
C HIS A 85 4.88 5.28 3.72
N PHE A 86 4.81 4.30 2.81
CA PHE A 86 5.24 2.95 3.13
C PHE A 86 6.77 2.89 3.13
N ALA A 87 7.36 2.42 4.22
CA ALA A 87 8.79 2.19 4.34
C ALA A 87 9.19 0.81 3.79
N SER A 88 8.32 -0.18 3.97
CA SER A 88 8.46 -1.52 3.40
C SER A 88 7.09 -2.15 3.22
N LEU A 89 6.94 -2.96 2.18
CA LEU A 89 5.72 -3.74 1.93
C LEU A 89 6.10 -5.13 1.42
N GLU A 90 5.45 -6.14 1.95
CA GLU A 90 5.56 -7.52 1.53
C GLU A 90 4.17 -8.14 1.43
N ALA A 91 3.84 -8.72 0.28
CA ALA A 91 2.57 -9.38 0.03
C ALA A 91 2.73 -10.91 0.00
N ARG A 92 1.70 -11.61 0.43
CA ARG A 92 1.54 -13.05 0.23
C ARG A 92 0.12 -13.33 -0.24
N VAL A 93 0.01 -14.06 -1.34
CA VAL A 93 -1.27 -14.44 -1.95
C VAL A 93 -1.54 -15.91 -1.72
N MET A 94 -2.74 -16.23 -1.23
CA MET A 94 -3.22 -17.58 -0.94
C MET A 94 -4.62 -17.74 -1.56
N GLY A 95 -4.68 -18.20 -2.80
CA GLY A 95 -5.93 -18.30 -3.55
C GLY A 95 -6.55 -16.92 -3.80
N ASN A 96 -7.74 -16.69 -3.28
CA ASN A 96 -8.47 -15.43 -3.38
C ASN A 96 -8.27 -14.50 -2.18
N THR A 97 -7.34 -14.82 -1.30
CA THR A 97 -6.98 -14.02 -0.12
C THR A 97 -5.53 -13.59 -0.22
N ALA A 98 -5.22 -12.40 0.23
CA ALA A 98 -3.85 -11.93 0.36
C ALA A 98 -3.65 -11.21 1.70
N VAL A 99 -2.41 -11.24 2.18
CA VAL A 99 -1.97 -10.45 3.34
C VAL A 99 -0.82 -9.57 2.91
N VAL A 100 -0.87 -8.29 3.30
CA VAL A 100 0.22 -7.34 3.12
C VAL A 100 0.74 -6.93 4.49
N PHE A 101 2.02 -7.14 4.70
CA PHE A 101 2.73 -6.65 5.88
C PHE A 101 3.69 -5.55 5.49
N GLY A 102 3.89 -4.60 6.40
CA GLY A 102 4.86 -3.56 6.17
C GLY A 102 4.99 -2.60 7.32
N SER A 103 5.65 -1.50 7.04
CA SER A 103 5.74 -0.38 7.95
C SER A 103 5.42 0.92 7.23
N MET A 104 4.89 1.87 7.99
CA MET A 104 4.52 3.20 7.54
C MET A 104 5.24 4.23 8.40
N THR A 105 5.63 5.32 7.78
CA THR A 105 6.18 6.50 8.44
C THR A 105 5.44 7.74 7.96
N THR A 106 5.32 8.76 8.80
CA THR A 106 4.69 10.03 8.44
C THR A 106 5.72 11.14 8.53
N THR A 107 5.74 12.03 7.55
CA THR A 107 6.68 13.16 7.53
C THR A 107 6.50 14.02 8.78
N GLY A 108 7.59 14.23 9.51
CA GLY A 108 7.59 15.02 10.75
C GLY A 108 7.18 14.24 12.01
N ASP A 109 6.77 12.98 11.89
CA ASP A 109 6.48 12.09 13.03
C ASP A 109 7.52 10.96 13.07
N PRO A 110 8.29 10.81 14.16
CA PRO A 110 9.27 9.75 14.29
C PRO A 110 8.65 8.36 14.52
N THR A 111 7.34 8.29 14.75
CA THR A 111 6.64 7.03 15.03
C THR A 111 6.62 6.15 13.80
N VAL A 112 7.12 4.93 13.91
CA VAL A 112 6.96 3.90 12.91
C VAL A 112 5.75 3.06 13.25
N LEU A 113 4.83 2.92 12.30
CA LEU A 113 3.68 2.04 12.42
C LEU A 113 3.94 0.74 11.65
N ARG A 114 3.71 -0.40 12.25
CA ARG A 114 3.58 -1.67 11.52
C ARG A 114 2.15 -1.79 11.03
N CYS A 115 1.99 -2.21 9.78
CA CYS A 115 0.69 -2.48 9.20
C CYS A 115 0.57 -3.95 8.79
N ALA A 116 -0.60 -4.51 9.04
CA ALA A 116 -1.06 -5.78 8.49
C ALA A 116 -2.41 -5.54 7.85
N MET A 117 -2.54 -5.86 6.56
CA MET A 117 -3.76 -5.67 5.80
C MET A 117 -4.15 -6.96 5.11
N VAL A 118 -5.43 -7.31 5.17
CA VAL A 118 -5.99 -8.51 4.54
C VAL A 118 -6.86 -8.09 3.36
N TYR A 119 -6.64 -8.75 2.25
CA TYR A 119 -7.36 -8.54 0.99
C TYR A 119 -8.15 -9.78 0.60
N THR A 120 -9.26 -9.56 -0.08
CA THR A 120 -9.98 -10.61 -0.79
C THR A 120 -10.12 -10.24 -2.26
N ASN A 121 -10.00 -11.24 -3.14
CA ASN A 121 -10.30 -11.08 -4.55
C ASN A 121 -11.76 -11.43 -4.79
N ARG A 122 -12.54 -10.47 -5.23
CA ARG A 122 -13.93 -10.64 -5.64
C ARG A 122 -14.08 -10.32 -7.12
N ALA A 123 -14.39 -11.32 -7.92
CA ALA A 123 -14.55 -11.16 -9.37
C ALA A 123 -13.38 -10.46 -10.07
N GLY A 124 -12.14 -10.79 -9.69
CA GLY A 124 -10.93 -10.23 -10.27
C GLY A 124 -10.44 -8.92 -9.62
N ALA A 125 -11.20 -8.33 -8.70
CA ALA A 125 -10.83 -7.10 -7.98
C ALA A 125 -10.39 -7.41 -6.55
N TRP A 126 -9.20 -6.99 -6.19
CA TRP A 126 -8.71 -7.05 -4.81
C TRP A 126 -9.31 -5.93 -3.97
N LYS A 127 -9.87 -6.27 -2.82
CA LYS A 127 -10.45 -5.33 -1.85
C LYS A 127 -9.92 -5.59 -0.46
N ILE A 128 -9.72 -4.52 0.31
CA ILE A 128 -9.29 -4.59 1.70
C ILE A 128 -10.47 -5.00 2.57
N ILE A 129 -10.32 -6.07 3.34
CA ILE A 129 -11.35 -6.56 4.28
C ILE A 129 -10.93 -6.38 5.75
N ALA A 130 -9.64 -6.23 6.02
CA ALA A 130 -9.16 -5.93 7.37
C ALA A 130 -7.86 -5.14 7.34
N ALA A 131 -7.63 -4.32 8.37
CA ALA A 131 -6.38 -3.61 8.58
C ALA A 131 -6.08 -3.45 10.06
N GLN A 132 -4.80 -3.60 10.41
CA GLN A 132 -4.29 -3.30 11.74
C GLN A 132 -3.05 -2.43 11.66
N LEU A 133 -3.01 -1.37 12.45
CA LEU A 133 -1.86 -0.50 12.62
C LEU A 133 -1.39 -0.56 14.06
N VAL A 134 -0.10 -0.79 14.26
CA VAL A 134 0.51 -0.92 15.60
C VAL A 134 1.77 -0.07 15.66
N PRO A 135 1.93 0.80 16.67
CA PRO A 135 3.18 1.52 16.87
C PRO A 135 4.32 0.54 17.17
N VAL A 136 5.46 0.76 16.54
CA VAL A 136 6.68 0.02 16.90
C VAL A 136 7.25 0.68 18.15
N SER A 137 7.07 0.02 19.31
CA SER A 137 7.80 0.40 20.51
C SER A 137 9.28 0.01 20.32
N GLU A 138 10.20 0.93 20.46
CA GLU A 138 11.61 0.56 20.67
C GLU A 138 11.67 -0.32 21.92
N THR A 139 11.92 -1.59 21.71
CA THR A 139 12.24 -2.49 22.83
C THR A 139 13.56 -1.97 23.41
N LYS A 140 13.51 -1.24 24.52
CA LYS A 140 14.70 -1.01 25.33
C LYS A 140 15.23 -2.40 25.68
N ASP A 141 16.39 -2.71 25.11
CA ASP A 141 17.09 -3.96 25.38
C ASP A 141 17.41 -3.99 26.90
N VAL A 142 16.57 -4.70 27.67
CA VAL A 142 16.75 -4.89 29.11
C VAL A 142 17.82 -5.96 29.36
N ARG A 143 18.84 -6.06 28.50
CA ARG A 143 20.03 -6.86 28.70
C ARG A 143 21.17 -5.97 29.16
N GLY A 144 21.07 -5.52 30.39
CA GLY A 144 22.11 -4.70 31.03
C GLY A 144 21.93 -4.67 32.53
N GLN A 145 21.96 -5.83 33.20
CA GLN A 145 22.37 -5.98 34.60
C GLN A 145 23.07 -7.31 34.76
#